data_bf99168dfa75aefbb585fd6d6f80dd5f
#
_entry.id   bf99168dfa75aefbb585fd6d6f80dd5f
#
_cell.length_a   1.000
_cell.length_b   1.000
_cell.length_c   1.000
_cell.angle_alpha   90.00
_cell.angle_beta   90.00
_cell.angle_gamma   90.00
#
_symmetry.space_group_name_H-M   'P 1'
#
loop_
_entity.id
_entity.type
_entity.pdbx_description
1 polymer ?
#
loop_
_entity_poly.entity_id
_entity_poly.type
_entity_poly.pdbx_seq_one_letter_code
_entity_poly.pdbx_strand_id
1 'polypeptide(L)'
;MVSFNNRLKKHITELSSYLCVGLDISPESLGSASSLSQCIDHANRVIDATIDLAAAFKPNLAFFEQWGSAGYKWLEDTMEYINNGTLTIADGKRGDIGNTAEKYAQSIFDHFGFDAATVNPYMGEDAIVPFIKRPDKGAFILCKTSNPSSDDFQNSQNGQKHIFELVARKSVELNSTENVGLVVGATIPEEIKTIRRIAPELPFLIPGVGAQGGDLEKSMQYGNENGLALISISRGIIFANDKTEKAIRSTAKDYKDKMMDLIHG
;
A
#
# COMPACT_ATOMS: atom_id res chain seq x y z
N MET A 1 5.11 3.11 -23.20
CA MET A 1 4.47 3.58 -21.94
C MET A 1 5.44 3.20 -20.82
N VAL A 2 5.67 4.09 -19.85
CA VAL A 2 6.57 3.78 -18.71
C VAL A 2 5.83 2.86 -17.75
N SER A 3 6.46 1.77 -17.31
CA SER A 3 5.88 0.82 -16.37
C SER A 3 5.60 1.43 -15.01
N PHE A 4 4.65 0.83 -14.25
CA PHE A 4 4.32 1.32 -12.91
C PHE A 4 5.54 1.28 -11.97
N ASN A 5 6.32 0.21 -11.98
CA ASN A 5 7.50 0.09 -11.10
C ASN A 5 8.55 1.16 -11.41
N ASN A 6 8.75 1.50 -12.68
CA ASN A 6 9.66 2.57 -13.08
C ASN A 6 9.12 3.96 -12.70
N ARG A 7 7.79 4.19 -12.82
CA ARG A 7 7.14 5.42 -12.34
C ARG A 7 7.32 5.56 -10.82
N LEU A 8 7.08 4.49 -10.07
CA LEU A 8 7.22 4.46 -8.62
C LEU A 8 8.66 4.76 -8.20
N LYS A 9 9.64 4.07 -8.81
CA LYS A 9 11.06 4.29 -8.53
C LYS A 9 11.48 5.73 -8.81
N LYS A 10 11.09 6.27 -9.96
CA LYS A 10 11.37 7.66 -10.33
C LYS A 10 10.77 8.63 -9.32
N HIS A 11 9.49 8.45 -8.96
CA HIS A 11 8.79 9.33 -8.03
C HIS A 11 9.42 9.32 -6.63
N ILE A 12 9.76 8.13 -6.09
CA ILE A 12 10.47 8.00 -4.81
C ILE A 12 11.81 8.74 -4.83
N THR A 13 12.57 8.61 -5.93
CA THR A 13 13.87 9.27 -6.08
C THR A 13 13.73 10.80 -6.13
N GLU A 14 12.80 11.31 -6.93
CA GLU A 14 12.54 12.76 -7.07
C GLU A 14 12.05 13.39 -5.77
N LEU A 15 11.17 12.70 -5.06
CA LEU A 15 10.61 13.16 -3.78
C LEU A 15 11.55 12.91 -2.59
N SER A 16 12.54 12.03 -2.75
CA SER A 16 13.37 11.51 -1.65
C SER A 16 12.50 11.01 -0.51
N SER A 17 11.55 10.11 -0.79
CA SER A 17 10.59 9.60 0.20
C SER A 17 10.15 8.17 -0.10
N TYR A 18 10.20 7.33 0.92
CA TYR A 18 9.68 5.96 0.91
C TYR A 18 8.33 5.86 1.66
N LEU A 19 7.75 7.00 2.04
CA LEU A 19 6.54 7.07 2.85
C LEU A 19 5.29 6.84 2.00
N CYS A 20 4.47 5.88 2.39
CA CYS A 20 3.11 5.70 1.92
C CYS A 20 2.13 6.03 3.05
N VAL A 21 1.32 7.08 2.88
CA VAL A 21 0.34 7.48 3.88
C VAL A 21 -0.99 6.76 3.65
N GLY A 22 -1.43 5.98 4.66
CA GLY A 22 -2.73 5.32 4.62
C GLY A 22 -3.86 6.27 5.01
N LEU A 23 -4.98 6.21 4.29
CA LEU A 23 -6.20 6.99 4.58
C LEU A 23 -7.28 6.08 5.21
N ASP A 24 -6.97 5.54 6.40
CA ASP A 24 -7.84 4.62 7.14
C ASP A 24 -8.63 5.40 8.22
N ILE A 25 -9.54 6.28 7.79
CA ILE A 25 -10.25 7.21 8.67
C ILE A 25 -11.65 6.69 8.98
N SER A 26 -11.96 6.51 10.27
CA SER A 26 -13.27 6.11 10.74
C SER A 26 -13.80 7.05 11.82
N PRO A 27 -15.13 7.11 12.03
CA PRO A 27 -15.73 7.89 13.10
C PRO A 27 -15.14 7.58 14.46
N GLU A 28 -14.94 6.30 14.78
CA GLU A 28 -14.43 5.83 16.07
C GLU A 28 -13.03 6.39 16.35
N SER A 29 -12.22 6.54 15.30
CA SER A 29 -10.86 7.05 15.41
C SER A 29 -10.78 8.57 15.56
N LEU A 30 -11.83 9.29 15.13
CA LEU A 30 -11.92 10.76 15.30
C LEU A 30 -12.60 11.13 16.62
N GLY A 31 -13.53 10.31 17.09
CA GLY A 31 -14.38 10.48 18.25
C GLY A 31 -15.75 9.85 17.96
N SER A 32 -16.31 9.12 18.91
CA SER A 32 -17.40 8.16 18.72
C SER A 32 -18.74 8.70 18.14
N ALA A 33 -18.83 9.99 17.86
CA ALA A 33 -19.98 10.65 17.24
C ALA A 33 -19.62 11.41 15.95
N SER A 34 -18.45 11.14 15.35
CA SER A 34 -18.02 11.86 14.15
C SER A 34 -18.85 11.46 12.93
N SER A 35 -19.26 12.48 12.16
CA SER A 35 -20.02 12.32 10.92
C SER A 35 -19.10 11.98 9.73
N LEU A 36 -19.70 11.55 8.60
CA LEU A 36 -18.99 11.38 7.36
C LEU A 36 -18.28 12.68 6.92
N SER A 37 -18.94 13.85 7.07
CA SER A 37 -18.32 15.14 6.74
C SER A 37 -17.04 15.39 7.54
N GLN A 38 -17.04 15.05 8.84
CA GLN A 38 -15.83 15.18 9.66
C GLN A 38 -14.72 14.21 9.25
N CYS A 39 -15.07 13.02 8.76
CA CYS A 39 -14.10 12.08 8.17
C CYS A 39 -13.49 12.65 6.88
N ILE A 40 -14.31 13.25 6.01
CA ILE A 40 -13.90 13.92 4.77
C ILE A 40 -12.96 15.08 5.10
N ASP A 41 -13.36 15.98 6.00
CA ASP A 41 -12.55 17.14 6.39
C ASP A 41 -11.19 16.72 6.95
N HIS A 42 -11.17 15.63 7.72
CA HIS A 42 -9.92 15.09 8.26
C HIS A 42 -9.06 14.44 7.18
N ALA A 43 -9.65 13.73 6.23
CA ALA A 43 -8.92 13.17 5.09
C ALA A 43 -8.24 14.26 4.27
N ASN A 44 -8.96 15.33 3.95
CA ASN A 44 -8.42 16.48 3.22
C ASN A 44 -7.26 17.13 4.00
N ARG A 45 -7.42 17.33 5.32
CA ARG A 45 -6.33 17.84 6.18
C ARG A 45 -5.10 16.95 6.16
N VAL A 46 -5.27 15.63 6.16
CA VAL A 46 -4.14 14.68 6.05
C VAL A 46 -3.44 14.82 4.70
N ILE A 47 -4.20 14.92 3.62
CA ILE A 47 -3.67 15.08 2.27
C ILE A 47 -2.89 16.40 2.18
N ASP A 48 -3.47 17.52 2.60
CA ASP A 48 -2.82 18.85 2.59
C ASP A 48 -1.51 18.84 3.38
N ALA A 49 -1.52 18.20 4.55
CA ALA A 49 -0.35 18.12 5.42
C ALA A 49 0.79 17.27 4.84
N THR A 50 0.52 16.35 3.89
CA THR A 50 1.48 15.29 3.54
C THR A 50 1.70 15.04 2.05
N ILE A 51 1.00 15.74 1.15
CA ILE A 51 1.05 15.49 -0.29
C ILE A 51 2.45 15.69 -0.90
N ASP A 52 3.23 16.60 -0.36
CA ASP A 52 4.62 16.86 -0.76
C ASP A 52 5.66 16.00 0.00
N LEU A 53 5.21 15.14 0.91
CA LEU A 53 6.04 14.24 1.71
C LEU A 53 5.82 12.76 1.34
N ALA A 54 4.60 12.42 0.94
CA ALA A 54 4.19 11.04 0.66
C ALA A 54 4.51 10.61 -0.76
N ALA A 55 5.25 9.52 -0.93
CA ALA A 55 5.47 8.89 -2.24
C ALA A 55 4.19 8.21 -2.77
N ALA A 56 3.26 7.87 -1.88
CA ALA A 56 1.94 7.39 -2.27
C ALA A 56 0.91 7.65 -1.17
N PHE A 57 -0.35 7.86 -1.57
CA PHE A 57 -1.50 7.67 -0.70
C PHE A 57 -2.12 6.29 -0.90
N LYS A 58 -2.59 5.69 0.19
CA LYS A 58 -3.22 4.38 0.17
C LYS A 58 -4.58 4.41 0.87
N PRO A 59 -5.65 4.85 0.16
CA PRO A 59 -7.02 4.68 0.64
C PRO A 59 -7.34 3.19 0.85
N ASN A 60 -7.76 2.84 2.06
CA ASN A 60 -8.28 1.50 2.35
C ASN A 60 -9.78 1.49 2.06
N LEU A 61 -10.18 0.77 1.03
CA LEU A 61 -11.53 0.81 0.48
C LEU A 61 -12.61 0.46 1.52
N ALA A 62 -12.31 -0.39 2.51
CA ALA A 62 -13.26 -0.74 3.56
C ALA A 62 -13.76 0.47 4.36
N PHE A 63 -12.91 1.49 4.56
CA PHE A 63 -13.27 2.73 5.26
C PHE A 63 -14.19 3.65 4.46
N PHE A 64 -14.25 3.46 3.16
CA PHE A 64 -15.17 4.14 2.26
C PHE A 64 -16.44 3.30 2.04
N GLU A 65 -16.28 2.04 1.72
CA GLU A 65 -17.37 1.10 1.42
C GLU A 65 -18.40 0.98 2.55
N GLN A 66 -17.98 1.12 3.82
CA GLN A 66 -18.89 1.12 4.98
C GLN A 66 -20.00 2.19 4.90
N TRP A 67 -19.80 3.26 4.13
CA TRP A 67 -20.77 4.35 3.96
C TRP A 67 -21.67 4.18 2.73
N GLY A 68 -21.62 3.02 2.06
CA GLY A 68 -22.41 2.77 0.84
C GLY A 68 -22.14 3.78 -0.26
N SER A 69 -23.20 4.27 -0.91
CA SER A 69 -23.06 5.22 -2.03
C SER A 69 -22.37 6.54 -1.64
N ALA A 70 -22.58 7.03 -0.42
CA ALA A 70 -21.90 8.23 0.08
C ALA A 70 -20.38 8.01 0.23
N GLY A 71 -19.98 6.81 0.62
CA GLY A 71 -18.56 6.45 0.71
C GLY A 71 -17.88 6.31 -0.65
N TYR A 72 -18.57 5.77 -1.65
CA TYR A 72 -18.05 5.74 -3.03
C TYR A 72 -17.90 7.16 -3.59
N LYS A 73 -18.87 8.06 -3.32
CA LYS A 73 -18.73 9.47 -3.69
C LYS A 73 -17.56 10.13 -2.97
N TRP A 74 -17.38 9.86 -1.68
CA TRP A 74 -16.21 10.34 -0.93
C TRP A 74 -14.89 9.82 -1.53
N LEU A 75 -14.84 8.57 -1.97
CA LEU A 75 -13.63 8.02 -2.63
C LEU A 75 -13.32 8.75 -3.94
N GLU A 76 -14.34 9.01 -4.79
CA GLU A 76 -14.20 9.82 -6.00
C GLU A 76 -13.64 11.20 -5.69
N ASP A 77 -14.25 11.91 -4.73
CA ASP A 77 -13.84 13.26 -4.33
C ASP A 77 -12.41 13.27 -3.76
N THR A 78 -12.02 12.21 -3.01
CA THR A 78 -10.66 12.04 -2.49
C THR A 78 -9.64 11.88 -3.63
N MET A 79 -9.96 11.09 -4.64
CA MET A 79 -9.08 10.90 -5.79
C MET A 79 -8.93 12.17 -6.63
N GLU A 80 -10.04 12.91 -6.84
CA GLU A 80 -10.01 14.23 -7.48
C GLU A 80 -9.19 15.24 -6.65
N TYR A 81 -9.30 15.21 -5.33
CA TYR A 81 -8.57 16.10 -4.43
C TYR A 81 -7.06 15.86 -4.47
N ILE A 82 -6.62 14.61 -4.53
CA ILE A 82 -5.20 14.25 -4.70
C ILE A 82 -4.68 14.71 -6.07
N ASN A 83 -5.50 14.69 -7.12
CA ASN A 83 -5.28 15.25 -8.45
C ASN A 83 -3.87 15.01 -9.02
N ASN A 84 -3.41 13.76 -9.05
CA ASN A 84 -2.08 13.39 -9.55
C ASN A 84 -0.89 14.06 -8.82
N GLY A 85 -1.12 14.64 -7.64
CA GLY A 85 -0.04 15.22 -6.82
C GLY A 85 0.96 14.19 -6.31
N THR A 86 0.53 12.92 -6.19
CA THR A 86 1.37 11.77 -5.86
C THR A 86 0.73 10.47 -6.36
N LEU A 87 1.42 9.33 -6.22
CA LEU A 87 0.86 8.03 -6.60
C LEU A 87 -0.23 7.56 -5.63
N THR A 88 -1.15 6.74 -6.13
CA THR A 88 -2.28 6.24 -5.35
C THR A 88 -2.40 4.72 -5.43
N ILE A 89 -2.68 4.08 -4.29
CA ILE A 89 -2.82 2.62 -4.16
C ILE A 89 -4.18 2.30 -3.57
N ALA A 90 -5.05 1.64 -4.33
CA ALA A 90 -6.33 1.13 -3.84
C ALA A 90 -6.10 -0.09 -2.92
N ASP A 91 -6.25 0.07 -1.60
CA ASP A 91 -6.08 -1.04 -0.66
C ASP A 91 -7.42 -1.79 -0.47
N GLY A 92 -7.81 -2.56 -1.48
CA GLY A 92 -9.06 -3.31 -1.51
C GLY A 92 -8.87 -4.83 -1.48
N LYS A 93 -7.63 -5.32 -1.61
CA LYS A 93 -7.27 -6.75 -1.58
C LYS A 93 -8.20 -7.60 -2.45
N ARG A 94 -8.49 -7.09 -3.66
CA ARG A 94 -9.44 -7.76 -4.57
C ARG A 94 -8.92 -9.14 -4.96
N GLY A 95 -9.84 -10.09 -5.08
CA GLY A 95 -9.55 -11.46 -5.47
C GLY A 95 -10.80 -12.10 -6.02
N ASP A 96 -10.86 -12.21 -7.33
CA ASP A 96 -11.94 -12.86 -8.09
C ASP A 96 -11.37 -13.33 -9.43
N ILE A 97 -12.13 -14.04 -10.23
CA ILE A 97 -11.66 -14.64 -11.48
C ILE A 97 -12.35 -14.06 -12.71
N GLY A 98 -11.68 -14.18 -13.86
CA GLY A 98 -12.25 -13.91 -15.17
C GLY A 98 -12.89 -12.52 -15.29
N ASN A 99 -14.12 -12.47 -15.78
CA ASN A 99 -14.82 -11.20 -16.02
C ASN A 99 -15.05 -10.39 -14.74
N THR A 100 -15.25 -11.02 -13.58
CA THR A 100 -15.44 -10.30 -12.32
C THR A 100 -14.17 -9.58 -11.89
N ALA A 101 -13.02 -10.22 -11.96
CA ALA A 101 -11.73 -9.59 -11.70
C ALA A 101 -11.45 -8.42 -12.66
N GLU A 102 -11.84 -8.55 -13.94
CA GLU A 102 -11.76 -7.47 -14.93
C GLU A 102 -12.62 -6.26 -14.52
N LYS A 103 -13.84 -6.49 -14.00
CA LYS A 103 -14.71 -5.39 -13.53
C LYS A 103 -14.12 -4.68 -12.31
N TYR A 104 -13.47 -5.40 -11.38
CA TYR A 104 -12.74 -4.78 -10.29
C TYR A 104 -11.56 -3.93 -10.79
N ALA A 105 -10.79 -4.43 -11.74
CA ALA A 105 -9.68 -3.68 -12.34
C ALA A 105 -10.18 -2.41 -13.07
N GLN A 106 -11.25 -2.50 -13.86
CA GLN A 106 -11.90 -1.34 -14.51
C GLN A 106 -12.39 -0.31 -13.47
N SER A 107 -13.07 -0.76 -12.41
CA SER A 107 -13.52 0.15 -11.34
C SER A 107 -12.36 0.90 -10.71
N ILE A 108 -11.29 0.21 -10.35
CA ILE A 108 -10.15 0.81 -9.66
C ILE A 108 -9.36 1.74 -10.60
N PHE A 109 -9.06 1.30 -11.82
CA PHE A 109 -8.13 2.00 -12.69
C PHE A 109 -8.81 3.00 -13.64
N ASP A 110 -10.01 2.69 -14.14
CA ASP A 110 -10.67 3.52 -15.15
C ASP A 110 -11.69 4.47 -14.52
N HIS A 111 -12.42 4.02 -13.49
CA HIS A 111 -13.42 4.85 -12.82
C HIS A 111 -12.77 5.74 -11.73
N PHE A 112 -12.11 5.12 -10.73
CA PHE A 112 -11.48 5.88 -9.64
C PHE A 112 -10.10 6.45 -9.99
N GLY A 113 -9.43 5.98 -11.03
CA GLY A 113 -8.16 6.52 -11.52
C GLY A 113 -6.92 6.13 -10.71
N PHE A 114 -6.96 5.13 -9.84
CA PHE A 114 -5.79 4.68 -9.06
C PHE A 114 -4.60 4.27 -9.95
N ASP A 115 -3.39 4.42 -9.42
CA ASP A 115 -2.16 3.95 -10.07
C ASP A 115 -1.87 2.48 -9.78
N ALA A 116 -2.25 1.98 -8.61
CA ALA A 116 -2.05 0.59 -8.24
C ALA A 116 -3.19 0.06 -7.35
N ALA A 117 -3.26 -1.27 -7.21
CA ALA A 117 -4.20 -1.94 -6.32
C ALA A 117 -3.51 -3.04 -5.51
N THR A 118 -4.03 -3.36 -4.32
CA THR A 118 -3.67 -4.60 -3.61
C THR A 118 -4.56 -5.74 -4.08
N VAL A 119 -3.96 -6.92 -4.33
CA VAL A 119 -4.62 -8.10 -4.93
C VAL A 119 -4.36 -9.35 -4.10
N ASN A 120 -5.40 -10.16 -3.90
CA ASN A 120 -5.31 -11.43 -3.20
C ASN A 120 -4.99 -12.56 -4.20
N PRO A 121 -3.87 -13.31 -4.03
CA PRO A 121 -3.45 -14.34 -4.96
C PRO A 121 -4.12 -15.70 -4.74
N TYR A 122 -4.99 -15.86 -3.75
CA TYR A 122 -5.50 -17.17 -3.34
C TYR A 122 -6.18 -17.96 -4.46
N MET A 123 -6.83 -17.27 -5.41
CA MET A 123 -7.45 -17.88 -6.59
C MET A 123 -6.47 -18.08 -7.77
N GLY A 124 -5.18 -17.83 -7.57
CA GLY A 124 -4.15 -18.04 -8.59
C GLY A 124 -4.00 -16.89 -9.59
N GLU A 125 -3.40 -17.19 -10.74
CA GLU A 125 -3.07 -16.20 -11.78
C GLU A 125 -4.28 -15.47 -12.32
N ASP A 126 -5.42 -16.15 -12.46
CA ASP A 126 -6.67 -15.56 -12.97
C ASP A 126 -7.16 -14.37 -12.15
N ALA A 127 -6.84 -14.34 -10.83
CA ALA A 127 -7.17 -13.23 -9.96
C ALA A 127 -6.23 -12.02 -10.11
N ILE A 128 -5.03 -12.24 -10.62
CA ILE A 128 -3.95 -11.24 -10.71
C ILE A 128 -3.90 -10.58 -12.09
N VAL A 129 -3.97 -11.38 -13.15
CA VAL A 129 -3.76 -10.94 -14.54
C VAL A 129 -4.59 -9.71 -14.93
N PRO A 130 -5.88 -9.57 -14.58
CA PRO A 130 -6.66 -8.38 -14.93
C PRO A 130 -6.05 -7.06 -14.41
N PHE A 131 -5.35 -7.09 -13.26
CA PHE A 131 -4.74 -5.91 -12.64
C PHE A 131 -3.36 -5.56 -13.20
N ILE A 132 -2.72 -6.47 -13.94
CA ILE A 132 -1.37 -6.27 -14.51
C ILE A 132 -1.34 -6.17 -16.03
N LYS A 133 -2.51 -6.21 -16.70
CA LYS A 133 -2.61 -6.10 -18.18
C LYS A 133 -2.04 -4.78 -18.71
N ARG A 134 -2.11 -3.73 -17.93
CA ARG A 134 -1.67 -2.38 -18.29
C ARG A 134 -0.34 -2.08 -17.62
N PRO A 135 0.75 -1.90 -18.37
CA PRO A 135 2.07 -1.66 -17.80
C PRO A 135 2.16 -0.43 -16.88
N ASP A 136 1.33 0.61 -17.15
CA ASP A 136 1.26 1.84 -16.36
C ASP A 136 0.48 1.71 -15.05
N LYS A 137 -0.21 0.58 -14.83
CA LYS A 137 -0.96 0.30 -13.58
C LYS A 137 -0.32 -0.85 -12.83
N GLY A 138 -0.24 -0.72 -11.49
CA GLY A 138 0.46 -1.68 -10.64
C GLY A 138 -0.46 -2.61 -9.84
N ALA A 139 0.02 -3.80 -9.52
CA ALA A 139 -0.62 -4.70 -8.57
C ALA A 139 0.35 -5.10 -7.45
N PHE A 140 0.03 -4.77 -6.20
CA PHE A 140 0.72 -5.29 -5.03
C PHE A 140 0.01 -6.57 -4.55
N ILE A 141 0.64 -7.71 -4.76
CA ILE A 141 0.10 -9.03 -4.44
C ILE A 141 0.34 -9.33 -2.97
N LEU A 142 -0.70 -9.78 -2.23
CA LEU A 142 -0.55 -10.19 -0.84
C LEU A 142 0.38 -11.41 -0.76
N CYS A 143 1.56 -11.22 -0.18
CA CYS A 143 2.57 -12.27 -0.05
C CYS A 143 2.64 -12.79 1.39
N LYS A 144 3.02 -11.94 2.34
CA LYS A 144 3.01 -12.28 3.78
C LYS A 144 2.43 -11.11 4.56
N THR A 145 1.38 -11.35 5.33
CA THR A 145 0.66 -10.31 6.06
C THR A 145 1.05 -10.27 7.53
N SER A 146 0.78 -9.15 8.21
CA SER A 146 1.22 -8.88 9.58
C SER A 146 0.28 -9.39 10.68
N ASN A 147 -0.91 -9.91 10.32
CA ASN A 147 -1.87 -10.42 11.29
C ASN A 147 -1.47 -11.79 11.84
N PRO A 148 -1.75 -12.10 13.12
CA PRO A 148 -1.35 -13.39 13.74
C PRO A 148 -1.85 -14.62 12.97
N SER A 149 -3.11 -14.64 12.51
CA SER A 149 -3.67 -15.75 11.73
C SER A 149 -3.12 -15.91 10.32
N SER A 150 -2.13 -15.11 9.91
CA SER A 150 -1.41 -15.33 8.66
C SER A 150 -0.71 -16.70 8.63
N ASP A 151 -0.39 -17.24 9.78
CA ASP A 151 0.27 -18.54 9.92
C ASP A 151 -0.64 -19.73 9.58
N ASP A 152 -1.96 -19.55 9.62
CA ASP A 152 -2.93 -20.60 9.27
C ASP A 152 -2.73 -21.12 7.83
N PHE A 153 -2.35 -20.24 6.91
CA PHE A 153 -2.14 -20.55 5.50
C PHE A 153 -0.76 -20.18 4.99
N GLN A 154 -0.29 -18.96 5.28
CA GLN A 154 0.89 -18.41 4.62
C GLN A 154 2.18 -19.13 5.03
N ASN A 155 2.25 -19.64 6.25
CA ASN A 155 3.36 -20.47 6.76
C ASN A 155 3.16 -21.97 6.49
N SER A 156 2.00 -22.41 5.97
CA SER A 156 1.82 -23.79 5.53
C SER A 156 2.82 -24.12 4.44
N GLN A 157 3.25 -25.38 4.38
CA GLN A 157 4.29 -25.84 3.47
C GLN A 157 3.71 -26.66 2.33
N ASN A 158 4.24 -26.43 1.14
CA ASN A 158 4.13 -27.32 -0.01
C ASN A 158 5.55 -27.81 -0.37
N GLY A 159 5.85 -29.04 -0.02
CA GLY A 159 7.21 -29.57 -0.05
C GLY A 159 8.10 -28.87 0.98
N GLN A 160 9.18 -28.25 0.51
CA GLN A 160 10.15 -27.53 1.37
C GLN A 160 9.92 -26.00 1.38
N LYS A 161 8.83 -25.50 0.78
CA LYS A 161 8.56 -24.06 0.63
C LYS A 161 7.28 -23.68 1.32
N HIS A 162 7.30 -22.53 1.99
CA HIS A 162 6.08 -21.93 2.53
C HIS A 162 5.21 -21.35 1.41
N ILE A 163 3.91 -21.24 1.66
CA ILE A 163 2.97 -20.68 0.68
C ILE A 163 3.36 -19.25 0.28
N PHE A 164 3.81 -18.41 1.24
CA PHE A 164 4.26 -17.05 0.91
C PHE A 164 5.46 -17.04 -0.05
N GLU A 165 6.36 -18.01 0.01
CA GLU A 165 7.49 -18.12 -0.92
C GLU A 165 7.03 -18.51 -2.32
N LEU A 166 6.00 -19.36 -2.43
CA LEU A 166 5.38 -19.71 -3.72
C LEU A 166 4.71 -18.49 -4.35
N VAL A 167 4.00 -17.69 -3.54
CA VAL A 167 3.40 -16.42 -3.99
C VAL A 167 4.49 -15.47 -4.49
N ALA A 168 5.59 -15.31 -3.75
CA ALA A 168 6.70 -14.45 -4.16
C ALA A 168 7.29 -14.89 -5.51
N ARG A 169 7.55 -16.19 -5.71
CA ARG A 169 8.07 -16.74 -6.98
C ARG A 169 7.08 -16.52 -8.13
N LYS A 170 5.80 -16.82 -7.91
CA LYS A 170 4.76 -16.60 -8.93
C LYS A 170 4.66 -15.12 -9.32
N SER A 171 4.80 -14.22 -8.37
CA SER A 171 4.79 -12.78 -8.63
C SER A 171 5.98 -12.32 -9.48
N VAL A 172 7.17 -12.92 -9.30
CA VAL A 172 8.32 -12.67 -10.17
C VAL A 172 8.04 -13.15 -11.60
N GLU A 173 7.47 -14.35 -11.78
CA GLU A 173 7.09 -14.87 -13.10
C GLU A 173 6.10 -13.95 -13.84
N LEU A 174 5.15 -13.34 -13.10
CA LEU A 174 4.13 -12.46 -13.66
C LEU A 174 4.63 -11.03 -13.96
N ASN A 175 5.83 -10.65 -13.52
CA ASN A 175 6.33 -9.28 -13.64
C ASN A 175 6.95 -8.93 -15.02
N SER A 176 6.47 -9.52 -16.08
CA SER A 176 7.03 -9.31 -17.44
C SER A 176 6.92 -7.86 -17.94
N THR A 177 6.00 -7.08 -17.40
CA THR A 177 5.76 -5.68 -17.77
C THR A 177 6.17 -4.68 -16.67
N GLU A 178 6.93 -5.14 -15.67
CA GLU A 178 7.45 -4.32 -14.55
C GLU A 178 6.35 -3.53 -13.83
N ASN A 179 5.29 -4.22 -13.44
CA ASN A 179 4.14 -3.61 -12.77
C ASN A 179 3.56 -4.46 -11.62
N VAL A 180 4.32 -5.47 -11.19
CA VAL A 180 3.99 -6.30 -10.04
C VAL A 180 4.84 -5.88 -8.84
N GLY A 181 4.22 -5.76 -7.68
CA GLY A 181 4.83 -5.61 -6.37
C GLY A 181 4.26 -6.60 -5.36
N LEU A 182 4.79 -6.60 -4.15
CA LEU A 182 4.36 -7.49 -3.05
C LEU A 182 3.92 -6.70 -1.83
N VAL A 183 2.88 -7.16 -1.14
CA VAL A 183 2.57 -6.71 0.23
C VAL A 183 3.27 -7.65 1.21
N VAL A 184 4.14 -7.09 2.06
CA VAL A 184 4.91 -7.83 3.07
C VAL A 184 4.83 -7.09 4.41
N GLY A 185 4.35 -7.73 5.46
CA GLY A 185 4.13 -7.09 6.77
C GLY A 185 5.42 -6.72 7.51
N ALA A 186 5.43 -5.57 8.17
CA ALA A 186 6.58 -5.07 8.95
C ALA A 186 6.85 -5.84 10.26
N THR A 187 5.93 -6.67 10.72
CA THR A 187 6.04 -7.41 11.99
C THR A 187 6.91 -8.67 11.89
N ILE A 188 7.40 -8.99 10.70
CA ILE A 188 8.09 -10.24 10.36
C ILE A 188 9.37 -9.96 9.56
N PRO A 189 10.41 -9.34 10.16
CA PRO A 189 11.60 -8.89 9.43
C PRO A 189 12.36 -9.99 8.68
N GLU A 190 12.43 -11.20 9.22
CA GLU A 190 13.15 -12.30 8.58
C GLU A 190 12.45 -12.80 7.31
N GLU A 191 11.11 -12.74 7.29
CA GLU A 191 10.34 -13.04 6.09
C GLU A 191 10.51 -11.94 5.03
N ILE A 192 10.61 -10.65 5.42
CA ILE A 192 10.96 -9.57 4.48
C ILE A 192 12.27 -9.90 3.77
N LYS A 193 13.30 -10.26 4.53
CA LYS A 193 14.62 -10.65 4.00
C LYS A 193 14.53 -11.87 3.09
N THR A 194 13.78 -12.89 3.48
CA THR A 194 13.57 -14.11 2.69
C THR A 194 12.86 -13.79 1.37
N ILE A 195 11.77 -13.02 1.42
CA ILE A 195 10.99 -12.62 0.25
C ILE A 195 11.83 -11.73 -0.67
N ARG A 196 12.66 -10.82 -0.13
CA ARG A 196 13.54 -9.96 -0.92
C ARG A 196 14.57 -10.77 -1.72
N ARG A 197 15.13 -11.84 -1.17
CA ARG A 197 16.02 -12.74 -1.91
C ARG A 197 15.32 -13.48 -3.06
N ILE A 198 14.04 -13.79 -2.90
CA ILE A 198 13.23 -14.45 -3.95
C ILE A 198 12.82 -13.45 -5.03
N ALA A 199 12.48 -12.22 -4.64
CA ALA A 199 11.91 -11.19 -5.51
C ALA A 199 12.73 -9.87 -5.40
N PRO A 200 13.99 -9.85 -5.84
CA PRO A 200 14.90 -8.70 -5.66
C PRO A 200 14.41 -7.46 -6.40
N GLU A 201 13.75 -7.60 -7.53
CA GLU A 201 13.34 -6.48 -8.37
C GLU A 201 11.92 -5.96 -8.10
N LEU A 202 11.08 -6.74 -7.39
CA LEU A 202 9.71 -6.33 -7.12
C LEU A 202 9.66 -5.25 -6.03
N PRO A 203 8.92 -4.15 -6.23
CA PRO A 203 8.67 -3.21 -5.15
C PRO A 203 7.84 -3.86 -4.04
N PHE A 204 8.17 -3.56 -2.79
CA PHE A 204 7.39 -3.98 -1.63
C PHE A 204 6.53 -2.84 -1.11
N LEU A 205 5.31 -3.15 -0.71
CA LEU A 205 4.46 -2.33 0.13
C LEU A 205 4.47 -2.95 1.52
N ILE A 206 5.06 -2.26 2.50
CA ILE A 206 5.28 -2.78 3.85
C ILE A 206 4.38 -2.06 4.85
N PRO A 207 3.19 -2.61 5.16
CA PRO A 207 2.32 -2.09 6.22
C PRO A 207 2.71 -2.65 7.60
N GLY A 208 2.25 -1.97 8.66
CA GLY A 208 2.34 -2.46 10.04
C GLY A 208 3.43 -1.81 10.89
N VAL A 209 4.19 -0.87 10.34
CA VAL A 209 5.14 -0.07 11.11
C VAL A 209 4.39 0.82 12.10
N GLY A 210 4.90 0.93 13.33
CA GLY A 210 4.35 1.74 14.41
C GLY A 210 3.14 1.08 15.07
N ALA A 211 1.92 1.37 14.66
CA ALA A 211 0.68 0.96 15.33
C ALA A 211 0.48 -0.56 15.49
N GLN A 212 1.16 -1.40 14.70
CA GLN A 212 1.14 -2.86 14.80
C GLN A 212 2.44 -3.43 15.38
N GLY A 213 3.36 -2.58 15.85
CA GLY A 213 4.63 -2.99 16.43
C GLY A 213 5.71 -3.39 15.43
N GLY A 214 5.50 -3.12 14.13
CA GLY A 214 6.50 -3.37 13.10
C GLY A 214 7.76 -2.52 13.26
N ASP A 215 8.91 -3.12 12.96
CA ASP A 215 10.23 -2.52 13.06
C ASP A 215 10.54 -1.70 11.79
N LEU A 216 10.61 -0.37 11.93
CA LEU A 216 10.90 0.53 10.80
C LEU A 216 12.32 0.29 10.25
N GLU A 217 13.32 0.15 11.11
CA GLU A 217 14.72 0.03 10.71
C GLU A 217 14.94 -1.23 9.88
N LYS A 218 14.50 -2.38 10.39
CA LYS A 218 14.60 -3.64 9.65
C LYS A 218 13.74 -3.66 8.39
N SER A 219 12.55 -3.03 8.43
CA SER A 219 11.69 -2.90 7.24
C SER A 219 12.38 -2.10 6.13
N MET A 220 13.05 -1.00 6.49
CA MET A 220 13.82 -0.20 5.55
C MET A 220 15.05 -0.95 5.05
N GLN A 221 15.84 -1.54 5.95
CA GLN A 221 17.07 -2.25 5.63
C GLN A 221 16.78 -3.43 4.69
N TYR A 222 15.92 -4.37 5.12
CA TYR A 222 15.66 -5.59 4.35
C TYR A 222 14.76 -5.34 3.13
N GLY A 223 13.80 -4.42 3.27
CA GLY A 223 12.89 -4.06 2.18
C GLY A 223 13.58 -3.36 1.01
N ASN A 224 14.65 -2.61 1.26
CA ASN A 224 15.40 -1.88 0.22
C ASN A 224 16.75 -2.52 -0.14
N GLU A 225 17.08 -3.68 0.43
CA GLU A 225 18.30 -4.42 0.06
C GLU A 225 18.22 -4.89 -1.40
N ASN A 226 18.93 -4.21 -2.30
CA ASN A 226 18.92 -4.45 -3.75
C ASN A 226 17.52 -4.34 -4.40
N GLY A 227 16.59 -3.58 -3.79
CA GLY A 227 15.24 -3.42 -4.27
C GLY A 227 14.60 -2.11 -3.82
N LEU A 228 13.28 -2.06 -3.85
CA LEU A 228 12.51 -0.89 -3.48
C LEU A 228 11.38 -1.29 -2.53
N ALA A 229 11.18 -0.53 -1.44
CA ALA A 229 10.05 -0.73 -0.54
C ALA A 229 9.42 0.59 -0.13
N LEU A 230 8.08 0.66 -0.24
CA LEU A 230 7.25 1.69 0.38
C LEU A 230 6.87 1.26 1.79
N ILE A 231 7.05 2.13 2.76
CA ILE A 231 6.61 1.91 4.14
C ILE A 231 5.25 2.56 4.34
N SER A 232 4.23 1.73 4.55
CA SER A 232 2.86 2.22 4.72
C SER A 232 2.57 2.50 6.19
N ILE A 233 2.35 3.78 6.50
CA ILE A 233 1.99 4.28 7.82
C ILE A 233 0.62 4.96 7.73
N SER A 234 -0.32 4.53 8.55
CA SER A 234 -1.66 5.10 8.64
C SER A 234 -1.85 5.79 9.99
N ARG A 235 -2.37 5.10 11.00
CA ARG A 235 -2.78 5.67 12.28
C ARG A 235 -1.72 6.54 12.97
N GLY A 236 -0.45 6.19 12.85
CA GLY A 236 0.66 6.95 13.44
C GLY A 236 0.80 8.36 12.88
N ILE A 237 0.36 8.59 11.65
CA ILE A 237 0.39 9.90 10.99
C ILE A 237 -0.96 10.57 11.07
N ILE A 238 -2.02 9.89 10.60
CA ILE A 238 -3.34 10.53 10.43
C ILE A 238 -4.00 10.93 11.75
N PHE A 239 -3.60 10.32 12.87
CA PHE A 239 -4.08 10.67 14.21
C PHE A 239 -2.97 11.18 15.12
N ALA A 240 -1.91 11.77 14.57
CA ALA A 240 -0.78 12.30 15.31
C ALA A 240 -1.23 13.40 16.31
N ASN A 241 -0.86 13.22 17.57
CA ASN A 241 -1.11 14.17 18.68
C ASN A 241 -2.56 14.69 18.71
N ASP A 242 -2.75 16.00 18.50
CA ASP A 242 -4.04 16.71 18.48
C ASP A 242 -4.77 16.67 17.14
N LYS A 243 -4.27 15.91 16.16
CA LYS A 243 -4.81 15.76 14.80
C LYS A 243 -4.85 17.06 13.98
N THR A 244 -4.07 18.06 14.38
CA THR A 244 -3.91 19.28 13.58
C THR A 244 -3.05 19.01 12.36
N GLU A 245 -3.21 19.82 11.31
CA GLU A 245 -2.38 19.76 10.10
C GLU A 245 -0.88 19.83 10.45
N LYS A 246 -0.51 20.74 11.37
CA LYS A 246 0.87 20.89 11.85
C LYS A 246 1.41 19.60 12.50
N ALA A 247 0.63 18.95 13.35
CA ALA A 247 1.04 17.71 14.02
C ALA A 247 1.18 16.55 13.03
N ILE A 248 0.21 16.41 12.11
CA ILE A 248 0.23 15.42 11.04
C ILE A 248 1.48 15.61 10.16
N ARG A 249 1.73 16.83 9.70
CA ARG A 249 2.90 17.17 8.87
C ARG A 249 4.21 16.90 9.58
N SER A 250 4.35 17.35 10.85
CA SER A 250 5.56 17.10 11.65
C SER A 250 5.85 15.61 11.74
N THR A 251 4.86 14.81 12.10
CA THR A 251 5.02 13.36 12.25
C THR A 251 5.35 12.67 10.91
N ALA A 252 4.68 13.06 9.82
CA ALA A 252 4.98 12.53 8.51
C ALA A 252 6.42 12.87 8.06
N LYS A 253 6.86 14.10 8.34
CA LYS A 253 8.23 14.54 8.06
C LYS A 253 9.26 13.76 8.88
N ASP A 254 9.01 13.54 10.17
CA ASP A 254 9.90 12.77 11.04
C ASP A 254 10.07 11.32 10.52
N TYR A 255 8.98 10.69 10.06
CA TYR A 255 9.05 9.37 9.42
C TYR A 255 9.84 9.40 8.12
N LYS A 256 9.57 10.39 7.24
CA LYS A 256 10.30 10.54 5.97
C LYS A 256 11.80 10.71 6.22
N ASP A 257 12.19 11.65 7.08
CA ASP A 257 13.58 11.96 7.39
C ASP A 257 14.28 10.72 7.97
N LYS A 258 13.65 10.05 8.94
CA LYS A 258 14.19 8.80 9.50
C LYS A 258 14.36 7.69 8.47
N MET A 259 13.44 7.53 7.52
CA MET A 259 13.58 6.56 6.44
C MET A 259 14.76 6.91 5.52
N MET A 260 14.97 8.19 5.23
CA MET A 260 16.10 8.64 4.40
C MET A 260 17.43 8.43 5.11
N ASP A 261 17.52 8.71 6.41
CA ASP A 261 18.73 8.45 7.21
C ASP A 261 19.09 6.95 7.20
N LEU A 262 18.11 6.05 7.28
CA LEU A 262 18.33 4.59 7.23
C LEU A 262 18.78 4.06 5.87
N ILE A 263 18.62 4.82 4.78
CA ILE A 263 19.07 4.42 3.45
C ILE A 263 20.48 4.97 3.14
N HIS A 264 20.85 6.13 3.71
CA HIS A 264 22.09 6.83 3.37
C HIS A 264 23.17 6.77 4.47
N GLY A 265 22.80 6.33 5.69
CA GLY A 265 23.73 6.09 6.80
C GLY A 265 24.34 4.71 6.72
#